data_e5fd532bf704cc4d64a9022c1ec6f11a
#
_entry.id   e5fd532bf704cc4d64a9022c1ec6f11a
#
_cell.length_a   1.000
_cell.length_b   1.000
_cell.length_c   1.000
_cell.angle_alpha   90.00
_cell.angle_beta   90.00
_cell.angle_gamma   90.00
#
_symmetry.space_group_name_H-M   'P 1'
#
loop_
_entity.id
_entity.type
_entity.pdbx_description
1 polymer ?
#
loop_
_entity_poly.entity_id
_entity_poly.type
_entity_poly.pdbx_seq_one_letter_code
_entity_poly.pdbx_strand_id
1 'polypeptide(L)'
;MAIEIITGLYIGNKIDSHNTTFLKSRKIKIIINVTTEIQFLKDCENLGIQCIRVPISNNYENYEKQNDEYYYQFRDLCKLIDLKLHQNKNILVHCSSGKCRGSTLILAYLMYKLKKLDHNEIYKILETKYQMVQMDKHVFLDAIRKWNEELKI
;
A
#
# COMPACT_ATOMS: atom_id res chain seq x y z
N MET A 1 6.58 12.66 -4.42
CA MET A 1 5.96 12.35 -5.71
C MET A 1 5.63 10.86 -5.81
N ALA A 2 4.47 10.53 -6.37
CA ALA A 2 4.07 9.13 -6.52
C ALA A 2 4.94 8.40 -7.55
N ILE A 3 5.19 7.13 -7.29
CA ILE A 3 6.05 6.28 -8.12
C ILE A 3 5.28 5.02 -8.52
N GLU A 4 5.37 4.65 -9.78
CA GLU A 4 4.83 3.38 -10.26
C GLU A 4 5.78 2.25 -9.89
N ILE A 5 5.30 1.33 -9.06
CA ILE A 5 6.11 0.19 -8.58
C ILE A 5 6.08 -0.96 -9.60
N ILE A 6 4.90 -1.31 -10.03
CA ILE A 6 4.64 -2.23 -11.15
C ILE A 6 3.54 -1.61 -11.99
N THR A 7 3.32 -2.12 -13.19
CA THR A 7 2.33 -1.54 -14.10
C THR A 7 0.97 -1.36 -13.40
N GLY A 8 0.53 -0.12 -13.30
CA GLY A 8 -0.77 0.26 -12.75
C GLY A 8 -0.81 0.43 -11.24
N LEU A 9 0.26 0.11 -10.51
CA LEU A 9 0.29 0.22 -9.05
C LEU A 9 1.27 1.29 -8.60
N TYR A 10 0.75 2.34 -7.98
CA TYR A 10 1.52 3.50 -7.53
C TYR A 10 1.55 3.59 -6.02
N ILE A 11 2.68 4.04 -5.48
CA ILE A 11 2.82 4.43 -4.08
C ILE A 11 3.04 5.93 -4.01
N GLY A 12 2.42 6.58 -3.05
CA GLY A 12 2.56 8.03 -2.87
C GLY A 12 2.28 8.48 -1.45
N ASN A 13 2.26 9.79 -1.28
CA ASN A 13 1.98 10.45 0.00
C ASN A 13 0.62 11.16 -0.05
N LYS A 14 0.30 11.89 1.03
CA LYS A 14 -0.98 12.62 1.11
C LYS A 14 -1.12 13.70 0.04
N ILE A 15 -0.01 14.32 -0.38
CA ILE A 15 -0.03 15.35 -1.43
C ILE A 15 -0.42 14.71 -2.76
N ASP A 16 0.16 13.57 -3.09
CA ASP A 16 -0.13 12.84 -4.32
C ASP A 16 -1.61 12.47 -4.42
N SER A 17 -2.23 12.09 -3.28
CA SER A 17 -3.64 11.69 -3.24
C SER A 17 -4.61 12.85 -3.52
N HIS A 18 -4.14 14.09 -3.46
CA HIS A 18 -4.91 15.29 -3.74
C HIS A 18 -4.46 15.99 -5.02
N ASN A 19 -3.52 15.43 -5.73
CA ASN A 19 -3.01 16.01 -6.99
C ASN A 19 -3.86 15.56 -8.16
N THR A 20 -4.85 16.37 -8.53
CA THR A 20 -5.80 16.02 -9.60
C THR A 20 -5.12 15.85 -10.95
N THR A 21 -4.07 16.61 -11.25
CA THR A 21 -3.30 16.48 -12.48
C THR A 21 -2.66 15.09 -12.57
N PHE A 22 -2.01 14.66 -11.49
CA PHE A 22 -1.43 13.32 -11.41
C PHE A 22 -2.52 12.24 -11.56
N LEU A 23 -3.59 12.35 -10.78
CA LEU A 23 -4.65 11.34 -10.77
C LEU A 23 -5.28 11.16 -12.15
N LYS A 24 -5.50 12.25 -12.87
CA LYS A 24 -6.06 12.21 -14.22
C LYS A 24 -5.05 11.70 -15.23
N SER A 25 -3.82 12.21 -15.22
CA SER A 25 -2.80 11.86 -16.21
C SER A 25 -2.41 10.38 -16.14
N ARG A 26 -2.40 9.80 -14.95
CA ARG A 26 -2.10 8.39 -14.73
C ARG A 26 -3.34 7.51 -14.70
N LYS A 27 -4.50 8.08 -14.96
CA LYS A 27 -5.78 7.35 -15.02
C LYS A 27 -6.02 6.52 -13.76
N ILE A 28 -5.75 7.12 -12.59
CA ILE A 28 -6.01 6.45 -11.30
C ILE A 28 -7.50 6.23 -11.16
N LYS A 29 -7.90 4.99 -10.91
CA LYS A 29 -9.29 4.59 -10.73
C LYS A 29 -9.61 4.17 -9.30
N ILE A 30 -8.59 3.88 -8.51
CA ILE A 30 -8.75 3.43 -7.13
C ILE A 30 -7.69 4.13 -6.29
N ILE A 31 -8.10 4.71 -5.17
CA ILE A 31 -7.19 5.22 -4.14
C ILE A 31 -7.40 4.38 -2.89
N ILE A 32 -6.32 3.76 -2.41
CA ILE A 32 -6.29 3.05 -1.13
C ILE A 32 -5.54 3.93 -0.13
N ASN A 33 -6.29 4.47 0.82
CA ASN A 33 -5.80 5.38 1.86
C ASN A 33 -5.51 4.58 3.12
N VAL A 34 -4.23 4.33 3.40
CA VAL A 34 -3.81 3.53 4.56
C VAL A 34 -3.56 4.43 5.77
N THR A 35 -4.56 5.21 6.11
CA THR A 35 -4.52 6.09 7.29
C THR A 35 -5.89 6.17 7.94
N THR A 36 -5.89 6.67 9.18
CA THR A 36 -7.12 7.11 9.88
C THR A 36 -7.35 8.60 9.71
N GLU A 37 -6.27 9.37 9.51
CA GLU A 37 -6.29 10.83 9.64
C GLU A 37 -6.36 11.60 8.33
N ILE A 38 -5.91 11.02 7.21
CA ILE A 38 -5.90 11.73 5.92
C ILE A 38 -7.26 11.60 5.24
N GLN A 39 -7.84 12.73 4.85
CA GLN A 39 -9.10 12.76 4.13
C GLN A 39 -8.88 12.44 2.65
N PHE A 40 -9.90 11.87 2.02
CA PHE A 40 -9.91 11.71 0.57
C PHE A 40 -10.06 13.07 -0.11
N LEU A 41 -9.60 13.16 -1.35
CA LEU A 41 -9.87 14.31 -2.20
C LEU A 41 -11.39 14.48 -2.30
N LYS A 42 -11.84 15.71 -2.08
CA LYS A 42 -13.24 16.06 -2.28
C LYS A 42 -13.58 15.83 -3.76
N ASP A 43 -14.75 15.30 -4.02
CA ASP A 43 -15.22 15.02 -5.38
C ASP A 43 -14.46 13.89 -6.12
N CYS A 44 -13.77 13.00 -5.41
CA CYS A 44 -13.15 11.81 -6.02
C CYS A 44 -14.12 11.05 -6.91
N GLU A 45 -15.37 10.89 -6.47
CA GLU A 45 -16.40 10.17 -7.22
C GLU A 45 -16.66 10.79 -8.59
N ASN A 46 -16.63 12.14 -8.67
CA ASN A 46 -16.82 12.85 -9.94
C ASN A 46 -15.68 12.59 -10.93
N LEU A 47 -14.51 12.17 -10.43
CA LEU A 47 -13.37 11.76 -11.24
C LEU A 47 -13.42 10.28 -11.61
N GLY A 48 -14.45 9.56 -11.18
CA GLY A 48 -14.57 8.12 -11.40
C GLY A 48 -13.61 7.30 -10.56
N ILE A 49 -13.20 7.82 -9.40
CA ILE A 49 -12.23 7.16 -8.52
C ILE A 49 -12.95 6.50 -7.35
N GLN A 50 -12.74 5.22 -7.15
CA GLN A 50 -13.19 4.49 -5.97
C GLN A 50 -12.21 4.74 -4.82
N CYS A 51 -12.73 5.13 -3.66
CA CYS A 51 -11.92 5.43 -2.48
C CYS A 51 -12.09 4.33 -1.44
N ILE A 52 -10.98 3.74 -1.01
CA ILE A 52 -10.95 2.66 -0.03
C ILE A 52 -10.08 3.08 1.13
N ARG A 53 -10.60 2.97 2.35
CA ARG A 53 -9.83 3.28 3.57
C ARG A 53 -9.39 2.00 4.26
N VAL A 54 -8.10 1.96 4.58
CA VAL A 54 -7.51 0.95 5.46
C VAL A 54 -7.04 1.73 6.69
N PRO A 55 -7.81 1.74 7.78
CA PRO A 55 -7.61 2.70 8.87
C PRO A 55 -6.48 2.29 9.80
N ILE A 56 -5.25 2.50 9.38
CA ILE A 56 -4.04 2.26 10.18
C ILE A 56 -3.58 3.61 10.74
N SER A 57 -3.54 3.71 12.07
CA SER A 57 -3.12 4.92 12.77
C SER A 57 -1.60 5.14 12.65
N ASN A 58 -1.16 6.39 12.70
CA ASN A 58 0.25 6.73 12.85
C ASN A 58 0.69 6.79 14.33
N ASN A 59 -0.18 6.47 15.26
CA ASN A 59 0.16 6.34 16.67
C ASN A 59 0.63 4.91 16.95
N TYR A 60 1.95 4.73 17.04
CA TYR A 60 2.56 3.40 17.18
C TYR A 60 2.75 2.95 18.62
N GLU A 61 2.12 3.57 19.61
CA GLU A 61 2.19 3.18 21.01
C GLU A 61 1.68 1.75 21.23
N ASN A 62 0.75 1.31 20.40
CA ASN A 62 0.15 -0.02 20.47
C ASN A 62 0.39 -0.79 19.16
N TYR A 63 1.66 -0.88 18.76
CA TYR A 63 2.02 -1.45 17.46
C TYR A 63 1.71 -2.94 17.32
N GLU A 64 1.68 -3.72 18.41
CA GLU A 64 1.30 -5.14 18.34
C GLU A 64 -0.13 -5.30 17.81
N LYS A 65 -1.05 -4.53 18.38
CA LYS A 65 -2.45 -4.54 17.94
C LYS A 65 -2.56 -4.07 16.50
N GLN A 66 -1.83 -3.02 16.13
CA GLN A 66 -1.83 -2.49 14.76
C GLN A 66 -1.25 -3.50 13.77
N ASN A 67 -0.20 -4.22 14.14
CA ASN A 67 0.37 -5.28 13.31
C ASN A 67 -0.67 -6.37 13.04
N ASP A 68 -1.37 -6.83 14.07
CA ASP A 68 -2.41 -7.84 13.92
C ASP A 68 -3.56 -7.33 13.04
N GLU A 69 -4.04 -6.11 13.29
CA GLU A 69 -5.11 -5.50 12.50
C GLU A 69 -4.73 -5.39 11.02
N TYR A 70 -3.50 -5.03 10.73
CA TYR A 70 -3.03 -4.90 9.35
C TYR A 70 -2.85 -6.27 8.71
N TYR A 71 -2.20 -7.19 9.40
CA TYR A 71 -1.98 -8.55 8.90
C TYR A 71 -3.30 -9.23 8.50
N TYR A 72 -4.33 -9.13 9.32
CA TYR A 72 -5.62 -9.76 9.03
C TYR A 72 -6.29 -9.22 7.78
N GLN A 73 -5.92 -8.05 7.33
CA GLN A 73 -6.46 -7.44 6.11
C GLN A 73 -5.65 -7.76 4.86
N PHE A 74 -4.42 -8.25 4.99
CA PHE A 74 -3.51 -8.43 3.85
C PHE A 74 -4.10 -9.33 2.77
N ARG A 75 -4.68 -10.46 3.14
CA ARG A 75 -5.22 -11.39 2.14
C ARG A 75 -6.30 -10.75 1.28
N ASP A 76 -7.27 -10.11 1.90
CA ASP A 76 -8.37 -9.48 1.17
C ASP A 76 -7.88 -8.30 0.33
N LEU A 77 -6.99 -7.48 0.89
CA LEU A 77 -6.43 -6.34 0.18
C LEU A 77 -5.57 -6.77 -1.01
N CYS A 78 -4.75 -7.79 -0.84
CA CYS A 78 -3.92 -8.31 -1.94
C CYS A 78 -4.78 -8.89 -3.06
N LYS A 79 -5.83 -9.62 -2.73
CA LYS A 79 -6.80 -10.14 -3.72
C LYS A 79 -7.50 -9.00 -4.45
N LEU A 80 -7.89 -7.95 -3.72
CA LEU A 80 -8.56 -6.78 -4.31
C LEU A 80 -7.61 -6.06 -5.28
N ILE A 81 -6.38 -5.78 -4.85
CA ILE A 81 -5.38 -5.13 -5.71
C ILE A 81 -5.15 -5.97 -6.97
N ASP A 82 -4.95 -7.26 -6.80
CA ASP A 82 -4.69 -8.16 -7.92
C ASP A 82 -5.84 -8.16 -8.92
N LEU A 83 -7.08 -8.26 -8.43
CA LEU A 83 -8.28 -8.21 -9.25
C LEU A 83 -8.37 -6.91 -10.05
N LYS A 84 -8.17 -5.77 -9.37
CA LYS A 84 -8.31 -4.46 -10.01
C LYS A 84 -7.21 -4.22 -11.05
N LEU A 85 -6.00 -4.65 -10.78
CA LEU A 85 -4.91 -4.55 -11.77
C LEU A 85 -5.20 -5.42 -13.00
N HIS A 86 -5.77 -6.63 -12.82
CA HIS A 86 -6.19 -7.47 -13.93
C HIS A 86 -7.33 -6.85 -14.75
N GLN A 87 -8.11 -5.98 -14.15
CA GLN A 87 -9.15 -5.20 -14.83
C GLN A 87 -8.59 -3.92 -15.47
N ASN A 88 -7.28 -3.75 -15.50
CA ASN A 88 -6.59 -2.56 -16.02
C ASN A 88 -6.99 -1.26 -15.30
N LYS A 89 -7.31 -1.35 -14.02
CA LYS A 89 -7.61 -0.19 -13.18
C LYS A 89 -6.38 0.20 -12.39
N ASN A 90 -5.88 1.41 -12.63
CA ASN A 90 -4.70 1.90 -11.95
C ASN A 90 -5.02 2.30 -10.50
N ILE A 91 -4.11 1.97 -9.59
CA ILE A 91 -4.29 2.10 -8.16
C ILE A 91 -3.21 3.00 -7.57
N LEU A 92 -3.62 3.96 -6.73
CA LEU A 92 -2.71 4.69 -5.86
C LEU A 92 -2.90 4.19 -4.42
N VAL A 93 -1.83 3.68 -3.83
CA VAL A 93 -1.77 3.38 -2.39
C VAL A 93 -1.01 4.51 -1.73
N HIS A 94 -1.57 5.10 -0.67
CA HIS A 94 -0.88 6.17 0.04
C HIS A 94 -1.10 6.12 1.54
N CYS A 95 -0.21 6.76 2.27
CA CYS A 95 -0.38 7.14 3.65
C CYS A 95 0.02 8.61 3.79
N SER A 96 0.49 9.05 4.93
CA SER A 96 0.89 10.44 5.09
C SER A 96 2.18 10.75 4.32
N SER A 97 3.27 10.06 4.64
CA SER A 97 4.58 10.25 4.00
C SER A 97 4.87 9.26 2.87
N GLY A 98 4.12 8.17 2.81
CA GLY A 98 4.36 7.07 1.88
C GLY A 98 5.46 6.10 2.29
N LYS A 99 6.14 6.34 3.41
CA LYS A 99 7.34 5.59 3.79
C LYS A 99 7.10 4.35 4.64
N CYS A 100 5.93 4.22 5.26
CA CYS A 100 5.69 3.13 6.20
C CYS A 100 4.37 2.42 5.96
N ARG A 101 3.24 3.03 6.32
CA ARG A 101 1.93 2.38 6.24
C ARG A 101 1.57 1.93 4.83
N GLY A 102 1.67 2.85 3.87
CA GLY A 102 1.34 2.54 2.46
C GLY A 102 2.33 1.57 1.85
N SER A 103 3.63 1.75 2.10
CA SER A 103 4.66 0.87 1.56
C SER A 103 4.56 -0.55 2.11
N THR A 104 4.04 -0.72 3.34
CA THR A 104 3.78 -2.04 3.91
C THR A 104 2.76 -2.82 3.06
N LEU A 105 1.69 -2.17 2.63
CA LEU A 105 0.70 -2.82 1.78
C LEU A 105 1.29 -3.18 0.40
N ILE A 106 2.09 -2.30 -0.18
CA ILE A 106 2.78 -2.59 -1.44
C ILE A 106 3.69 -3.82 -1.27
N LEU A 107 4.47 -3.85 -0.18
CA LEU A 107 5.34 -4.99 0.13
C LEU A 107 4.51 -6.28 0.26
N ALA A 108 3.43 -6.24 1.03
CA ALA A 108 2.56 -7.39 1.22
C ALA A 108 1.98 -7.90 -0.12
N TYR A 109 1.57 -6.99 -1.00
CA TYR A 109 1.05 -7.36 -2.31
C TYR A 109 2.13 -7.99 -3.20
N LEU A 110 3.33 -7.42 -3.23
CA LEU A 110 4.43 -8.00 -4.02
C LEU A 110 4.81 -9.39 -3.51
N MET A 111 4.80 -9.60 -2.20
CA MET A 111 5.00 -10.92 -1.61
C MET A 111 3.92 -11.91 -2.07
N TYR A 112 2.67 -11.46 -2.09
CA TYR A 112 1.53 -12.25 -2.58
C TYR A 112 1.70 -12.63 -4.05
N LYS A 113 2.15 -11.68 -4.87
CA LYS A 113 2.35 -11.88 -6.30
C LYS A 113 3.59 -12.72 -6.60
N LEU A 114 4.67 -12.53 -5.85
CA LEU A 114 5.98 -13.16 -6.05
C LEU A 114 6.27 -14.17 -4.95
N LYS A 115 5.38 -15.13 -4.76
CA LYS A 115 5.39 -16.06 -3.61
C LYS A 115 6.68 -16.87 -3.42
N LYS A 116 7.51 -16.98 -4.46
CA LYS A 116 8.79 -17.72 -4.39
C LYS A 116 9.91 -16.93 -3.71
N LEU A 117 9.73 -15.63 -3.54
CA LEU A 117 10.70 -14.75 -2.89
C LEU A 117 10.26 -14.45 -1.46
N ASP A 118 11.21 -14.38 -0.52
CA ASP A 118 10.89 -13.96 0.84
C ASP A 118 10.78 -12.44 0.96
N HIS A 119 10.32 -11.99 2.12
CA HIS A 119 10.09 -10.55 2.31
C HIS A 119 11.37 -9.72 2.23
N ASN A 120 12.53 -10.26 2.63
CA ASN A 120 13.79 -9.52 2.53
C ASN A 120 14.22 -9.32 1.08
N GLU A 121 14.04 -10.33 0.23
CA GLU A 121 14.36 -10.23 -1.19
C GLU A 121 13.47 -9.21 -1.89
N ILE A 122 12.17 -9.24 -1.60
CA ILE A 122 11.20 -8.32 -2.19
C ILE A 122 11.45 -6.90 -1.67
N TYR A 123 11.76 -6.74 -0.38
CA TYR A 123 12.09 -5.45 0.20
C TYR A 123 13.27 -4.80 -0.54
N LYS A 124 14.32 -5.56 -0.83
CA LYS A 124 15.48 -5.05 -1.56
C LYS A 124 15.10 -4.57 -2.97
N ILE A 125 14.24 -5.31 -3.65
CA ILE A 125 13.74 -4.91 -4.97
C ILE A 125 12.96 -3.60 -4.87
N LEU A 126 12.05 -3.51 -3.90
CA LEU A 126 11.22 -2.34 -3.71
C LEU A 126 12.04 -1.11 -3.31
N GLU A 127 13.04 -1.30 -2.45
CA GLU A 127 13.94 -0.23 -1.98
C GLU A 127 14.66 0.46 -3.13
N THR A 128 14.99 -0.27 -4.20
CA THR A 128 15.65 0.34 -5.37
C THR A 128 14.75 1.31 -6.11
N LYS A 129 13.43 1.17 -5.98
CA LYS A 129 12.45 2.01 -6.67
C LYS A 129 11.88 3.10 -5.78
N TYR A 130 11.83 2.87 -4.48
CA TYR A 130 11.13 3.76 -3.57
C TYR A 130 11.77 3.77 -2.19
N GLN A 131 11.97 4.97 -1.65
CA GLN A 131 12.53 5.13 -0.31
C GLN A 131 11.48 4.78 0.73
N MET A 132 11.80 3.84 1.61
CA MET A 132 10.92 3.43 2.71
C MET A 132 11.74 3.22 3.99
N VAL A 133 11.05 3.04 5.11
CA VAL A 133 11.71 2.77 6.38
C VAL A 133 12.48 1.44 6.30
N GLN A 134 13.69 1.41 6.85
CA GLN A 134 14.51 0.20 6.86
C GLN A 134 13.75 -0.97 7.51
N MET A 135 13.87 -2.15 6.93
CA MET A 135 13.07 -3.31 7.34
C MET A 135 13.28 -3.67 8.82
N ASP A 136 14.49 -3.58 9.31
CA ASP A 136 14.81 -3.90 10.71
C ASP A 136 14.19 -2.90 11.71
N LYS A 137 13.85 -1.70 11.24
CA LYS A 137 13.21 -0.64 12.03
C LYS A 137 11.74 -0.45 11.68
N HIS A 138 11.20 -1.34 10.87
CA HIS A 138 9.84 -1.20 10.35
C HIS A 138 8.82 -1.59 11.41
N VAL A 139 7.90 -0.68 11.72
CA VAL A 139 6.88 -0.92 12.77
C VAL A 139 5.91 -2.06 12.43
N PHE A 140 5.77 -2.42 11.16
CA PHE A 140 4.91 -3.50 10.71
C PHE A 140 5.67 -4.77 10.32
N LEU A 141 6.90 -4.91 10.79
CA LEU A 141 7.72 -6.09 10.49
C LEU A 141 7.05 -7.39 10.96
N ASP A 142 6.39 -7.38 12.11
CA ASP A 142 5.69 -8.57 12.63
C ASP A 142 4.55 -8.99 11.68
N ALA A 143 3.78 -8.03 11.19
CA ALA A 143 2.71 -8.32 10.22
C ALA A 143 3.29 -8.93 8.93
N ILE A 144 4.39 -8.37 8.43
CA ILE A 144 5.07 -8.86 7.23
C ILE A 144 5.62 -10.28 7.45
N ARG A 145 6.21 -10.55 8.61
CA ARG A 145 6.73 -11.89 8.95
C ARG A 145 5.61 -12.93 8.99
N LYS A 146 4.50 -12.62 9.63
CA LYS A 146 3.32 -13.50 9.66
C LYS A 146 2.79 -13.76 8.26
N TRP A 147 2.71 -12.73 7.44
CA TRP A 147 2.26 -12.83 6.05
C TRP A 147 3.21 -13.72 5.23
N ASN A 148 4.51 -13.53 5.41
CA ASN A 148 5.51 -14.36 4.73
C ASN A 148 5.34 -15.85 5.09
N GLU A 149 5.13 -16.16 6.36
CA GLU A 149 4.88 -17.54 6.78
C GLU A 149 3.59 -18.11 6.19
N GLU A 150 2.52 -17.30 6.15
CA GLU A 150 1.25 -17.73 5.57
C GLU A 150 1.38 -18.04 4.08
N LEU A 151 2.16 -17.24 3.34
CA LEU A 151 2.34 -17.41 1.89
C LEU A 151 3.19 -18.62 1.52
N LYS A 152 3.96 -19.15 2.44
CA LYS A 152 4.80 -20.35 2.21
C LYS A 152 4.00 -21.65 2.16
N ILE A 153 2.77 -21.65 2.59
CA ILE A 153 1.94 -22.85 2.70
C ILE A 153 1.24 -23.18 1.37
#